data_5b3f55e243c536679712244f743a4c92
#
_entry.id   5b3f55e243c536679712244f743a4c92
#
_cell.length_a   1.000
_cell.length_b   1.000
_cell.length_c   1.000
_cell.angle_alpha   90.00
_cell.angle_beta   90.00
_cell.angle_gamma   90.00
#
_symmetry.space_group_name_H-M   'P 1'
#
loop_
_entity.id
_entity.type
_entity.pdbx_description
1 polymer ?
#
loop_
_entity_poly.entity_id
_entity_poly.type
_entity_poly.pdbx_seq_one_letter_code
_entity_poly.pdbx_strand_id
1 'polypeptide(L)'
;MTGQAMARRNGVTADVGPAPGSAWQPPRPGLPRPLQAGWFTLVTLPTSPFWARRYTRTFLDSCRGISQDTAQTAELLVSELVTNAVRFAGDPARTPRYSERASASLISLSLRHFREHLLIEVYDTDDTPPALSRPGDDAESGRGLMLVSALSKEWSYFLPPGGGKVVYCVLDIT
;
A
#
# COMPACT_ATOMS: atom_id res chain seq x y z
N MET A 1 16.95 -20.54 3.33
CA MET A 1 16.73 -20.52 1.85
C MET A 1 15.67 -19.48 1.57
N THR A 2 16.08 -18.34 1.04
CA THR A 2 15.31 -17.12 0.91
C THR A 2 14.49 -17.17 -0.38
N GLY A 3 13.18 -17.35 -0.27
CA GLY A 3 12.28 -17.31 -1.42
C GLY A 3 12.01 -15.87 -1.83
N GLN A 4 12.79 -15.35 -2.77
CA GLN A 4 12.46 -14.13 -3.50
C GLN A 4 11.48 -14.48 -4.61
N ALA A 5 10.19 -14.25 -4.41
CA ALA A 5 9.23 -14.22 -5.50
C ALA A 5 9.28 -12.82 -6.16
N MET A 6 10.16 -12.66 -7.13
CA MET A 6 10.21 -11.49 -7.99
C MET A 6 9.33 -11.74 -9.21
N ALA A 7 8.15 -11.15 -9.27
CA ALA A 7 7.42 -11.01 -10.51
C ALA A 7 8.01 -9.81 -11.28
N ARG A 8 8.86 -10.08 -12.27
CA ARG A 8 9.42 -9.06 -13.16
C ARG A 8 8.43 -8.75 -14.27
N ARG A 9 7.91 -7.54 -14.30
CA ARG A 9 7.50 -6.85 -15.53
C ARG A 9 8.18 -5.49 -15.55
N ASN A 10 8.97 -5.22 -16.60
CA ASN A 10 9.59 -3.94 -16.96
C ASN A 10 10.44 -3.23 -15.88
N GLY A 11 11.56 -3.81 -15.48
CA GLY A 11 12.80 -3.10 -15.20
C GLY A 11 12.88 -2.04 -14.09
N VAL A 12 11.84 -1.72 -13.35
CA VAL A 12 11.86 -0.78 -12.22
C VAL A 12 11.92 -1.56 -10.92
N THR A 13 13.11 -1.74 -10.38
CA THR A 13 13.25 -2.19 -8.98
C THR A 13 12.94 -1.00 -8.08
N ALA A 14 11.71 -0.94 -7.56
CA ALA A 14 11.41 -0.04 -6.47
C ALA A 14 12.19 -0.53 -5.23
N ASP A 15 13.21 0.23 -4.81
CA ASP A 15 13.86 0.01 -3.53
C ASP A 15 12.96 0.59 -2.44
N VAL A 16 12.30 -0.31 -1.77
CA VAL A 16 11.26 0.00 -0.81
C VAL A 16 11.89 0.25 0.55
N GLY A 17 11.62 1.40 1.11
CA GLY A 17 12.10 1.79 2.43
C GLY A 17 11.66 0.84 3.55
N PRO A 18 12.24 0.96 4.74
CA PRO A 18 12.02 0.04 5.84
C PRO A 18 10.57 0.01 6.31
N ALA A 19 10.16 -1.17 6.79
CA ALA A 19 8.88 -1.39 7.44
C ALA A 19 8.65 -0.43 8.63
N PRO A 20 7.39 -0.10 8.94
CA PRO A 20 7.03 0.75 10.07
C PRO A 20 7.52 0.12 11.39
N GLY A 21 8.18 0.94 12.21
CA GLY A 21 8.83 0.52 13.46
C GLY A 21 10.34 0.60 13.41
N SER A 22 10.96 0.61 12.23
CA SER A 22 12.33 1.06 12.05
C SER A 22 12.33 2.55 11.70
N ALA A 23 13.24 3.32 12.28
CA ALA A 23 13.41 4.72 11.94
C ALA A 23 13.48 4.87 10.40
N TRP A 24 12.68 5.79 9.84
CA TRP A 24 12.71 6.12 8.42
C TRP A 24 14.16 6.22 7.93
N GLN A 25 14.52 5.42 6.95
CA GLN A 25 15.80 5.55 6.28
C GLN A 25 15.60 6.27 4.96
N PRO A 26 16.40 7.29 4.66
CA PRO A 26 16.35 7.97 3.37
C PRO A 26 16.59 6.96 2.24
N PRO A 27 16.08 7.22 1.03
CA PRO A 27 16.30 6.35 -0.11
C PRO A 27 17.79 6.05 -0.29
N ARG A 28 18.12 4.81 -0.62
CA ARG A 28 19.51 4.37 -0.82
C ARG A 28 20.20 5.22 -1.89
N PRO A 29 21.51 5.46 -1.76
CA PRO A 29 22.25 6.19 -2.78
C PRO A 29 22.04 5.57 -4.17
N GLY A 30 21.73 6.39 -5.17
CA GLY A 30 21.51 5.96 -6.55
C GLY A 30 20.06 5.83 -7.00
N LEU A 31 19.09 5.90 -6.09
CA LEU A 31 17.68 5.94 -6.46
C LEU A 31 17.20 7.38 -6.71
N PRO A 32 16.23 7.58 -7.61
CA PRO A 32 15.57 8.87 -7.77
C PRO A 32 15.02 9.35 -6.44
N ARG A 33 15.25 10.60 -6.11
CA ARG A 33 14.60 11.19 -4.94
C ARG A 33 13.16 11.56 -5.30
N PRO A 34 12.17 11.22 -4.46
CA PRO A 34 10.82 11.69 -4.68
C PRO A 34 10.79 13.23 -4.54
N LEU A 35 9.93 13.87 -5.33
CA LEU A 35 9.63 15.30 -5.20
C LEU A 35 8.94 15.58 -3.88
N GLN A 36 8.09 14.64 -3.44
CA GLN A 36 7.39 14.69 -2.18
C GLN A 36 7.14 13.26 -1.67
N ALA A 37 7.21 13.08 -0.37
CA ALA A 37 6.90 11.80 0.29
C ALA A 37 6.08 12.05 1.54
N GLY A 38 5.19 11.11 1.84
CA GLY A 38 4.38 11.14 3.04
C GLY A 38 4.03 9.73 3.48
N TRP A 39 3.75 9.56 4.76
CA TRP A 39 3.30 8.28 5.32
C TRP A 39 2.27 8.49 6.41
N PHE A 40 1.43 7.50 6.58
CA PHE A 40 0.33 7.53 7.52
C PHE A 40 0.15 6.15 8.14
N THR A 41 0.13 6.10 9.47
CA THR A 41 -0.08 4.85 10.21
C THR A 41 -1.53 4.78 10.68
N LEU A 42 -2.15 3.64 10.44
CA LEU A 42 -3.54 3.34 10.75
C LEU A 42 -3.61 2.13 11.67
N VAL A 43 -4.58 2.12 12.56
CA VAL A 43 -4.98 0.91 13.28
C VAL A 43 -5.83 0.06 12.31
N THR A 44 -5.73 -1.26 12.39
CA THR A 44 -6.52 -2.18 11.54
C THR A 44 -7.99 -2.15 11.95
N LEU A 45 -8.77 -1.26 11.32
CA LEU A 45 -10.20 -1.04 11.56
C LEU A 45 -10.95 -0.95 10.22
N PRO A 46 -12.26 -1.31 10.19
CA PRO A 46 -13.09 -1.16 8.98
C PRO A 46 -13.14 0.29 8.44
N THR A 47 -12.88 1.29 9.28
CA THR A 47 -12.85 2.71 8.89
C THR A 47 -11.51 3.15 8.31
N SER A 48 -10.46 2.33 8.37
CA SER A 48 -9.12 2.69 7.93
C SER A 48 -9.02 3.06 6.45
N PRO A 49 -9.76 2.41 5.52
CA PRO A 49 -9.75 2.83 4.11
C PRO A 49 -10.29 4.25 3.90
N PHE A 50 -11.28 4.69 4.71
CA PHE A 50 -11.78 6.07 4.66
C PHE A 50 -10.69 7.08 5.04
N TRP A 51 -9.97 6.84 6.13
CA TRP A 51 -8.90 7.73 6.59
C TRP A 51 -7.70 7.73 5.63
N ALA A 52 -7.37 6.56 5.06
CA ALA A 52 -6.33 6.44 4.06
C ALA A 52 -6.63 7.28 2.81
N ARG A 53 -7.88 7.22 2.28
CA ARG A 53 -8.30 8.06 1.15
C ARG A 53 -8.19 9.55 1.48
N ARG A 54 -8.67 9.97 2.67
CA ARG A 54 -8.61 11.36 3.10
C ARG A 54 -7.17 11.87 3.21
N TYR A 55 -6.29 11.06 3.77
CA TYR A 55 -4.86 11.36 3.80
C TYR A 55 -4.27 11.49 2.40
N THR A 56 -4.59 10.53 1.52
CA THR A 56 -4.12 10.53 0.13
C THR A 56 -4.54 11.80 -0.60
N ARG A 57 -5.80 12.21 -0.48
CA ARG A 57 -6.30 13.47 -1.06
C ARG A 57 -5.48 14.66 -0.56
N THR A 58 -5.33 14.81 0.77
CA THR A 58 -4.56 15.91 1.36
C THR A 58 -3.11 15.93 0.88
N PHE A 59 -2.48 14.76 0.77
CA PHE A 59 -1.11 14.64 0.25
C PHE A 59 -1.04 15.09 -1.22
N LEU A 60 -1.94 14.59 -2.06
CA LEU A 60 -1.94 14.89 -3.50
C LEU A 60 -2.31 16.35 -3.80
N ASP A 61 -3.19 16.97 -3.02
CA ASP A 61 -3.50 18.40 -3.12
C ASP A 61 -2.27 19.28 -2.88
N SER A 62 -1.28 18.79 -2.14
CA SER A 62 0.00 19.48 -1.91
C SER A 62 1.05 19.19 -3.01
N CYS A 63 0.80 18.20 -3.88
CA CYS A 63 1.70 17.85 -4.98
C CYS A 63 1.38 18.67 -6.23
N ARG A 64 2.43 19.13 -6.94
CA ARG A 64 2.25 19.83 -8.22
C ARG A 64 2.16 18.86 -9.38
N GLY A 65 1.30 19.14 -10.34
CA GLY A 65 1.21 18.36 -11.58
C GLY A 65 0.38 17.08 -11.47
N ILE A 66 -0.36 16.90 -10.38
CA ILE A 66 -1.31 15.79 -10.23
C ILE A 66 -2.68 16.23 -10.77
N SER A 67 -3.19 15.53 -11.77
CA SER A 67 -4.53 15.76 -12.27
C SER A 67 -5.59 15.23 -11.30
N GLN A 68 -6.83 15.73 -11.42
CA GLN A 68 -7.94 15.25 -10.60
C GLN A 68 -8.22 13.77 -10.84
N ASP A 69 -8.11 13.31 -12.08
CA ASP A 69 -8.34 11.91 -12.45
C ASP A 69 -7.25 11.00 -11.84
N THR A 70 -5.99 11.44 -11.88
CA THR A 70 -4.88 10.74 -11.21
C THR A 70 -5.11 10.66 -9.70
N ALA A 71 -5.57 11.75 -9.08
CA ALA A 71 -5.85 11.79 -7.65
C ALA A 71 -7.00 10.83 -7.27
N GLN A 72 -8.08 10.81 -8.04
CA GLN A 72 -9.21 9.89 -7.82
C GLN A 72 -8.79 8.43 -7.99
N THR A 73 -7.98 8.13 -9.00
CA THR A 73 -7.43 6.79 -9.22
C THR A 73 -6.54 6.38 -8.05
N ALA A 74 -5.66 7.25 -7.58
CA ALA A 74 -4.81 6.98 -6.42
C ALA A 74 -5.62 6.71 -5.15
N GLU A 75 -6.68 7.49 -4.89
CA GLU A 75 -7.58 7.25 -3.76
C GLU A 75 -8.28 5.89 -3.83
N LEU A 76 -8.70 5.48 -5.03
CA LEU A 76 -9.29 4.16 -5.25
C LEU A 76 -8.26 3.05 -4.97
N LEU A 77 -7.06 3.14 -5.55
CA LEU A 77 -5.99 2.17 -5.33
C LEU A 77 -5.62 2.05 -3.85
N VAL A 78 -5.46 3.17 -3.16
CA VAL A 78 -5.22 3.20 -1.70
C VAL A 78 -6.36 2.52 -0.95
N SER A 79 -7.60 2.79 -1.32
CA SER A 79 -8.77 2.16 -0.68
C SER A 79 -8.72 0.65 -0.79
N GLU A 80 -8.41 0.12 -1.98
CA GLU A 80 -8.34 -1.32 -2.23
C GLU A 80 -7.17 -1.97 -1.46
N LEU A 81 -5.98 -1.37 -1.51
CA LEU A 81 -4.81 -1.89 -0.81
C LEU A 81 -5.00 -1.89 0.71
N VAL A 82 -5.55 -0.81 1.28
CA VAL A 82 -5.81 -0.73 2.73
C VAL A 82 -6.96 -1.65 3.14
N THR A 83 -7.99 -1.82 2.31
CA THR A 83 -9.06 -2.80 2.55
C THR A 83 -8.51 -4.22 2.62
N ASN A 84 -7.61 -4.57 1.71
CA ASN A 84 -6.93 -5.86 1.74
C ASN A 84 -6.10 -6.03 3.02
N ALA A 85 -5.32 -5.02 3.39
CA ALA A 85 -4.54 -5.04 4.63
C ALA A 85 -5.42 -5.20 5.87
N VAL A 86 -6.57 -4.53 5.94
CA VAL A 86 -7.55 -4.69 7.05
C VAL A 86 -8.10 -6.10 7.12
N ARG A 87 -8.42 -6.71 5.97
CA ARG A 87 -8.98 -8.07 5.90
C ARG A 87 -7.99 -9.15 6.38
N PHE A 88 -6.72 -9.00 6.05
CA PHE A 88 -5.71 -10.02 6.29
C PHE A 88 -4.92 -9.80 7.57
N ALA A 89 -4.67 -8.57 7.99
CA ALA A 89 -3.95 -8.25 9.23
C ALA A 89 -4.87 -8.14 10.46
N GLY A 90 -6.19 -8.07 10.28
CA GLY A 90 -7.19 -8.03 11.35
C GLY A 90 -7.95 -9.34 11.42
N ASP A 91 -8.11 -9.94 12.61
CA ASP A 91 -9.14 -10.94 12.83
C ASP A 91 -10.51 -10.24 12.72
N PRO A 92 -11.34 -10.51 11.68
CA PRO A 92 -12.62 -9.85 11.49
C PRO A 92 -13.62 -10.16 12.62
N ALA A 93 -13.37 -11.21 13.42
CA ALA A 93 -14.17 -11.57 14.57
C ALA A 93 -13.80 -10.79 15.86
N ARG A 94 -12.67 -10.08 15.87
CA ARG A 94 -12.19 -9.32 17.03
C ARG A 94 -12.39 -7.83 16.82
N THR A 95 -13.52 -7.31 17.31
CA THR A 95 -13.59 -5.89 17.65
C THR A 95 -12.68 -5.66 18.87
N PRO A 96 -11.53 -4.96 18.75
CA PRO A 96 -10.62 -4.80 19.88
C PRO A 96 -11.36 -4.07 21.02
N ARG A 97 -11.42 -4.67 22.20
CA ARG A 97 -11.85 -3.94 23.40
C ARG A 97 -10.84 -2.83 23.67
N TYR A 98 -11.28 -1.76 24.32
CA TYR A 98 -10.41 -0.59 24.60
C TYR A 98 -9.08 -0.97 25.28
N SER A 99 -9.06 -2.02 26.10
CA SER A 99 -7.87 -2.59 26.75
C SER A 99 -6.96 -3.40 25.83
N GLU A 100 -7.44 -3.84 24.65
CA GLU A 100 -6.69 -4.68 23.70
C GLU A 100 -6.09 -3.85 22.55
N ARG A 101 -6.32 -2.52 22.53
CA ARG A 101 -5.75 -1.61 21.52
C ARG A 101 -4.23 -1.56 21.50
N ALA A 102 -3.57 -2.00 22.59
CA ALA A 102 -2.12 -2.14 22.65
C ALA A 102 -1.57 -3.27 21.76
N SER A 103 -2.43 -4.21 21.34
CA SER A 103 -2.10 -5.32 20.43
C SER A 103 -2.74 -5.19 19.05
N ALA A 104 -3.37 -4.04 18.74
CA ALA A 104 -3.97 -3.83 17.44
C ALA A 104 -2.89 -3.80 16.36
N SER A 105 -3.07 -4.59 15.31
CA SER A 105 -2.19 -4.57 14.15
C SER A 105 -2.21 -3.18 13.48
N LEU A 106 -1.05 -2.74 13.05
CA LEU A 106 -0.88 -1.45 12.39
C LEU A 106 -0.72 -1.67 10.88
N ILE A 107 -1.33 -0.77 10.12
CA ILE A 107 -1.15 -0.62 8.69
C ILE A 107 -0.38 0.67 8.47
N SER A 108 0.61 0.67 7.58
CA SER A 108 1.27 1.91 7.16
C SER A 108 1.11 2.13 5.68
N LEU A 109 0.64 3.31 5.34
CA LEU A 109 0.54 3.84 3.98
C LEU A 109 1.71 4.77 3.73
N SER A 110 2.45 4.54 2.63
CA SER A 110 3.50 5.42 2.11
C SER A 110 3.09 5.91 0.73
N LEU A 111 3.25 7.21 0.49
CA LEU A 111 3.01 7.86 -0.79
C LEU A 111 4.30 8.58 -1.20
N ARG A 112 4.80 8.31 -2.41
CA ARG A 112 5.98 8.97 -2.95
C ARG A 112 5.68 9.50 -4.34
N HIS A 113 5.71 10.82 -4.46
CA HIS A 113 5.51 11.52 -5.71
C HIS A 113 6.86 11.74 -6.40
N PHE A 114 7.00 11.20 -7.59
CA PHE A 114 8.12 11.43 -8.51
C PHE A 114 7.64 12.28 -9.70
N ARG A 115 8.54 12.65 -10.61
CA ARG A 115 8.19 13.50 -11.75
C ARG A 115 7.09 12.88 -12.63
N GLU A 116 7.13 11.59 -12.86
CA GLU A 116 6.27 10.88 -13.81
C GLU A 116 5.39 9.80 -13.17
N HIS A 117 5.60 9.53 -11.87
CA HIS A 117 4.88 8.47 -11.18
C HIS A 117 4.55 8.82 -9.73
N LEU A 118 3.50 8.20 -9.26
CA LEU A 118 3.15 8.09 -7.85
C LEU A 118 3.36 6.64 -7.42
N LEU A 119 4.23 6.40 -6.44
CA LEU A 119 4.36 5.10 -5.78
C LEU A 119 3.49 5.09 -4.52
N ILE A 120 2.63 4.10 -4.44
CA ILE A 120 1.73 3.82 -3.31
C ILE A 120 2.17 2.51 -2.68
N GLU A 121 2.43 2.49 -1.39
CA GLU A 121 2.86 1.31 -0.66
C GLU A 121 2.02 1.14 0.60
N VAL A 122 1.53 -0.06 0.84
CA VAL A 122 0.79 -0.41 2.06
C VAL A 122 1.48 -1.59 2.73
N TYR A 123 1.94 -1.38 3.95
CA TYR A 123 2.47 -2.41 4.82
C TYR A 123 1.39 -2.90 5.78
N ASP A 124 1.35 -4.20 6.00
CA ASP A 124 0.59 -4.84 7.07
C ASP A 124 1.41 -5.95 7.74
N THR A 125 0.96 -6.41 8.92
CA THR A 125 1.68 -7.38 9.74
C THR A 125 1.50 -8.84 9.34
N ASP A 126 0.61 -9.13 8.36
CA ASP A 126 0.41 -10.48 7.85
C ASP A 126 1.40 -10.76 6.70
N ASP A 127 2.10 -11.87 6.75
CA ASP A 127 3.10 -12.28 5.77
C ASP A 127 2.52 -13.16 4.64
N THR A 128 1.22 -13.43 4.67
CA THR A 128 0.55 -14.18 3.61
C THR A 128 0.55 -13.38 2.30
N PRO A 129 1.09 -13.96 1.21
CA PRO A 129 1.10 -13.31 -0.09
C PRO A 129 -0.30 -12.87 -0.54
N PRO A 130 -0.44 -11.67 -1.16
CA PRO A 130 -1.71 -11.25 -1.72
C PRO A 130 -2.10 -12.17 -2.87
N ALA A 131 -3.32 -12.71 -2.84
CA ALA A 131 -3.85 -13.59 -3.88
C ALA A 131 -4.82 -12.82 -4.78
N LEU A 132 -4.63 -12.95 -6.10
CA LEU A 132 -5.67 -12.60 -7.07
C LEU A 132 -6.75 -13.66 -6.98
N SER A 133 -7.97 -13.32 -6.58
CA SER A 133 -9.09 -14.25 -6.58
C SER A 133 -9.41 -14.68 -8.00
N ARG A 134 -9.70 -15.98 -8.17
CA ARG A 134 -10.17 -16.52 -9.45
C ARG A 134 -11.63 -16.12 -9.69
N PRO A 135 -12.07 -15.94 -10.94
CA PRO A 135 -13.49 -15.79 -11.26
C PRO A 135 -14.25 -17.01 -10.72
N GLY A 136 -15.13 -16.80 -9.73
CA GLY A 136 -15.91 -17.88 -9.11
C GLY A 136 -15.74 -18.02 -7.61
N ASP A 137 -14.67 -17.50 -7.02
CA ASP A 137 -14.55 -17.35 -5.58
C ASP A 137 -15.42 -16.15 -5.14
N ASP A 138 -16.07 -16.27 -3.98
CA ASP A 138 -17.06 -15.32 -3.45
C ASP A 138 -16.83 -13.86 -3.84
N ALA A 139 -17.80 -13.31 -4.56
CA ALA A 139 -17.71 -12.18 -5.49
C ALA A 139 -17.21 -10.83 -4.92
N GLU A 140 -16.90 -10.73 -3.63
CA GLU A 140 -16.44 -9.49 -3.01
C GLU A 140 -14.95 -9.45 -2.66
N SER A 141 -14.30 -10.61 -2.49
CA SER A 141 -12.95 -10.66 -1.92
C SER A 141 -11.79 -10.53 -2.92
N GLY A 142 -12.05 -10.57 -4.23
CA GLY A 142 -10.98 -10.61 -5.24
C GLY A 142 -10.89 -9.44 -6.20
N ARG A 143 -11.88 -8.55 -6.17
CA ARG A 143 -11.97 -7.46 -7.14
C ARG A 143 -10.94 -6.34 -6.88
N GLY A 144 -10.52 -6.15 -5.64
CA GLY A 144 -9.61 -5.06 -5.27
C GLY A 144 -8.26 -5.14 -5.98
N LEU A 145 -7.59 -6.30 -5.94
CA LEU A 145 -6.30 -6.46 -6.63
C LEU A 145 -6.45 -6.51 -8.16
N MET A 146 -7.60 -6.93 -8.69
CA MET A 146 -7.89 -6.79 -10.12
C MET A 146 -7.98 -5.33 -10.54
N LEU A 147 -8.62 -4.48 -9.73
CA LEU A 147 -8.65 -3.02 -9.96
C LEU A 147 -7.25 -2.43 -9.86
N VAL A 148 -6.48 -2.82 -8.85
CA VAL A 148 -5.07 -2.40 -8.73
C VAL A 148 -4.29 -2.80 -9.98
N SER A 149 -4.44 -4.03 -10.46
CA SER A 149 -3.77 -4.52 -11.67
C SER A 149 -4.21 -3.78 -12.94
N ALA A 150 -5.46 -3.38 -13.03
CA ALA A 150 -6.02 -2.71 -14.23
C ALA A 150 -5.67 -1.21 -14.28
N LEU A 151 -5.57 -0.55 -13.14
CA LEU A 151 -5.44 0.90 -13.05
C LEU A 151 -4.01 1.37 -12.74
N SER A 152 -3.12 0.48 -12.31
CA SER A 152 -1.72 0.81 -12.08
C SER A 152 -0.85 0.39 -13.27
N LYS A 153 0.24 1.10 -13.48
CA LYS A 153 1.30 0.72 -14.43
C LYS A 153 1.95 -0.59 -14.04
N GLU A 154 2.15 -0.77 -12.75
CA GLU A 154 2.78 -1.94 -12.14
C GLU A 154 2.27 -2.08 -10.71
N TRP A 155 2.12 -3.32 -10.24
CA TRP A 155 1.96 -3.62 -8.83
C TRP A 155 2.69 -4.92 -8.49
N SER A 156 3.13 -5.04 -7.24
CA SER A 156 3.74 -6.25 -6.71
C SER A 156 3.74 -6.21 -5.18
N TYR A 157 4.40 -7.18 -4.55
CA TYR A 157 4.59 -7.21 -3.11
C TYR A 157 5.98 -7.76 -2.75
N PHE A 158 6.38 -7.54 -1.52
CA PHE A 158 7.57 -8.16 -0.94
C PHE A 158 7.38 -8.36 0.58
N LEU A 159 8.17 -9.28 1.14
CA LEU A 159 8.20 -9.58 2.55
C LEU A 159 9.44 -8.93 3.16
N PRO A 160 9.29 -7.91 4.01
CA PRO A 160 10.44 -7.26 4.65
C PRO A 160 11.07 -8.18 5.70
N PRO A 161 12.37 -8.02 6.01
CA PRO A 161 13.07 -8.86 7.01
C PRO A 161 12.46 -8.81 8.40
N GLY A 162 11.72 -7.76 8.74
CA GLY A 162 11.04 -7.57 10.03
C GLY A 162 9.69 -8.26 10.15
N GLY A 163 9.26 -9.04 9.14
CA GLY A 163 7.94 -9.67 9.07
C GLY A 163 6.87 -8.78 8.43
N GLY A 164 5.69 -9.35 8.21
CA GLY A 164 4.61 -8.72 7.47
C GLY A 164 4.88 -8.64 5.97
N LYS A 165 4.04 -7.90 5.25
CA LYS A 165 4.21 -7.66 3.82
C LYS A 165 4.03 -6.19 3.45
N VAL A 166 4.63 -5.81 2.34
CA VAL A 166 4.35 -4.55 1.65
C VAL A 166 3.75 -4.87 0.30
N VAL A 167 2.56 -4.37 0.04
CA VAL A 167 1.95 -4.38 -1.31
C VAL A 167 2.09 -2.98 -1.88
N TYR A 168 2.58 -2.87 -3.10
CA TYR A 168 2.79 -1.57 -3.75
C TYR A 168 2.22 -1.52 -5.16
N CYS A 169 1.92 -0.33 -5.61
CA CYS A 169 1.60 -0.05 -7.00
C CYS A 169 2.19 1.28 -7.46
N VAL A 170 2.45 1.37 -8.76
CA VAL A 170 2.96 2.57 -9.44
C VAL A 170 1.85 3.09 -10.34
N LEU A 171 1.51 4.36 -10.19
CA LEU A 171 0.55 5.08 -11.02
C LEU A 171 1.30 6.11 -11.86
N ASP A 172 1.09 6.12 -13.18
CA ASP A 172 1.64 7.17 -14.04
C ASP A 172 0.92 8.50 -13.78
N ILE A 173 1.68 9.58 -13.78
CA ILE A 173 1.20 10.96 -13.65
C ILE A 173 1.23 11.57 -15.05
N THR A 174 0.06 11.78 -15.61
CA THR A 174 -0.14 12.44 -16.92
C THR A 174 -0.80 13.79 -16.72
#